data_a780b93e078a09c426463df1f2ad4fdc
#
_entry.id   a780b93e078a09c426463df1f2ad4fdc
#
_cell.length_a   1.000
_cell.length_b   1.000
_cell.length_c   1.000
_cell.angle_alpha   90.00
_cell.angle_beta   90.00
_cell.angle_gamma   90.00
#
_symmetry.space_group_name_H-M   'P 1'
#
loop_
_entity.id
_entity.type
_entity.pdbx_description
1 polymer ?
#
loop_
_entity_poly.entity_id
_entity_poly.type
_entity_poly.pdbx_seq_one_letter_code
_entity_poly.pdbx_strand_id
1 'polypeptide(L)'
;MTEVGWAKRGVPTRLDQPAVPKRVGALRLGQPTWLVDRAPFLVACLMLAVLVAIYGSLRDGVFTLEELNLDAAASMALLLAATGQTIVLLRGGIDLSIGGMISLGTVIAATQFGDSWTTALPWAIAIPVIGLLVGMTNGLLISLLRLQPFLVTLATWSILSGAALLILPTDGGTLPQGWMALGNASFLGLSSSVWILLILFVFWLWFSKTRLGVTIRATGSNEKSAFLSGVSITFVNVATYGLSGFFAALAALYLTTQTGSGSPTIGKDYILPSVAAAVIGGISLFGGRGGLAGTIIGAFILTIIGNLVFVLSVSSYWQPIVSGVILLVAVLASSLAERSARRSVT
;
A
#
# COMPACT_ATOMS: atom_id res chain seq x y z
N MET A 1 -29.28 -36.70 -67.18
CA MET A 1 -30.48 -35.90 -66.80
C MET A 1 -31.02 -36.51 -65.53
N THR A 2 -30.62 -35.94 -64.37
CA THR A 2 -31.16 -36.33 -63.08
C THR A 2 -31.34 -35.03 -62.29
N GLU A 3 -32.63 -34.73 -62.09
CA GLU A 3 -33.06 -33.54 -61.34
C GLU A 3 -32.68 -33.71 -59.87
N VAL A 4 -31.97 -32.69 -59.29
CA VAL A 4 -31.66 -32.57 -57.83
C VAL A 4 -32.76 -31.75 -57.23
N GLY A 5 -33.68 -32.38 -56.48
CA GLY A 5 -34.74 -31.76 -55.74
C GLY A 5 -34.20 -30.98 -54.48
N TRP A 6 -34.41 -29.65 -54.45
CA TRP A 6 -34.19 -28.83 -53.28
C TRP A 6 -35.37 -28.95 -52.30
N ALA A 7 -35.17 -29.72 -51.23
CA ALA A 7 -36.12 -29.78 -50.13
C ALA A 7 -36.22 -28.43 -49.46
N LYS A 8 -37.39 -27.80 -49.46
CA LYS A 8 -37.75 -26.60 -48.66
C LYS A 8 -37.66 -26.94 -47.20
N ARG A 9 -36.60 -26.52 -46.53
CA ARG A 9 -36.57 -26.51 -45.06
C ARG A 9 -37.44 -25.33 -44.58
N GLY A 10 -38.53 -25.63 -43.90
CA GLY A 10 -39.41 -24.66 -43.28
C GLY A 10 -38.65 -23.82 -42.27
N VAL A 11 -38.84 -22.50 -42.32
CA VAL A 11 -38.36 -21.54 -41.35
C VAL A 11 -39.04 -21.84 -40.00
N PRO A 12 -38.30 -22.04 -38.88
CA PRO A 12 -38.95 -22.21 -37.59
C PRO A 12 -39.62 -20.92 -37.16
N THR A 13 -40.95 -20.91 -37.11
CA THR A 13 -41.78 -19.76 -36.72
C THR A 13 -42.07 -19.65 -35.24
N ARG A 14 -41.19 -20.17 -34.37
CA ARG A 14 -41.19 -19.86 -32.94
C ARG A 14 -39.75 -19.75 -32.47
N LEU A 15 -39.37 -18.53 -32.14
CA LEU A 15 -38.27 -18.29 -31.23
C LEU A 15 -38.71 -18.87 -29.87
N ASP A 16 -38.23 -20.05 -29.55
CA ASP A 16 -38.26 -20.58 -28.19
C ASP A 16 -37.38 -19.64 -27.35
N GLN A 17 -38.00 -18.66 -26.74
CA GLN A 17 -37.34 -17.87 -25.69
C GLN A 17 -36.99 -18.85 -24.56
N PRO A 18 -35.73 -18.95 -24.15
CA PRO A 18 -35.40 -19.74 -22.99
C PRO A 18 -36.23 -19.23 -21.81
N ALA A 19 -36.99 -20.17 -21.21
CA ALA A 19 -37.82 -19.87 -20.04
C ALA A 19 -36.97 -19.16 -18.99
N VAL A 20 -37.29 -17.89 -18.73
CA VAL A 20 -36.73 -17.13 -17.62
C VAL A 20 -37.09 -17.90 -16.35
N PRO A 21 -36.12 -18.40 -15.58
CA PRO A 21 -36.45 -19.14 -14.38
C PRO A 21 -37.15 -18.19 -13.40
N LYS A 22 -38.45 -18.41 -13.18
CA LYS A 22 -39.20 -17.80 -12.08
C LYS A 22 -38.67 -18.38 -10.74
N ARG A 23 -37.50 -17.95 -10.33
CA ARG A 23 -37.12 -17.99 -8.93
C ARG A 23 -37.20 -16.56 -8.40
N VAL A 24 -38.40 -16.12 -8.08
CA VAL A 24 -38.60 -15.14 -7.04
C VAL A 24 -38.20 -15.86 -5.73
N GLY A 25 -36.90 -16.00 -5.56
CA GLY A 25 -36.32 -16.46 -4.29
C GLY A 25 -36.69 -15.43 -3.23
N ALA A 26 -37.23 -15.91 -2.12
CA ALA A 26 -37.51 -15.15 -0.93
C ALA A 26 -36.45 -14.06 -0.75
N LEU A 27 -36.89 -12.81 -0.59
CA LEU A 27 -36.08 -11.70 -0.11
C LEU A 27 -35.48 -12.13 1.23
N ARG A 28 -34.31 -12.79 1.17
CA ARG A 28 -33.45 -12.83 2.34
C ARG A 28 -33.15 -11.37 2.60
N LEU A 29 -33.56 -10.88 3.74
CA LEU A 29 -33.14 -9.62 4.31
C LEU A 29 -31.62 -9.68 4.31
N GLY A 30 -31.01 -9.24 3.18
CA GLY A 30 -29.56 -9.21 3.00
C GLY A 30 -29.03 -8.32 4.12
N GLN A 31 -28.02 -8.81 4.82
CA GLN A 31 -27.26 -7.93 5.68
C GLN A 31 -26.91 -6.69 4.87
N PRO A 32 -27.08 -5.47 5.42
CA PRO A 32 -26.84 -4.25 4.67
C PRO A 32 -25.42 -4.31 4.11
N THR A 33 -25.32 -4.27 2.79
CA THR A 33 -24.05 -4.42 2.03
C THR A 33 -22.96 -3.50 2.55
N TRP A 34 -23.33 -2.34 3.10
CA TRP A 34 -22.41 -1.38 3.71
C TRP A 34 -21.69 -1.92 4.97
N LEU A 35 -22.31 -2.82 5.75
CA LEU A 35 -21.67 -3.45 6.91
C LEU A 35 -20.64 -4.48 6.46
N VAL A 36 -20.94 -5.24 5.44
CA VAL A 36 -20.01 -6.26 4.90
C VAL A 36 -18.77 -5.58 4.29
N ASP A 37 -18.97 -4.46 3.58
CA ASP A 37 -17.86 -3.71 2.97
C ASP A 37 -16.98 -2.98 4.00
N ARG A 38 -17.53 -2.61 5.17
CA ARG A 38 -16.81 -1.91 6.24
C ARG A 38 -16.32 -2.84 7.36
N ALA A 39 -16.73 -4.09 7.39
CA ALA A 39 -16.35 -5.03 8.44
C ALA A 39 -14.82 -5.14 8.63
N PRO A 40 -13.98 -5.26 7.58
CA PRO A 40 -12.53 -5.34 7.78
C PRO A 40 -11.94 -4.08 8.43
N PHE A 41 -12.42 -2.90 8.04
CA PHE A 41 -12.03 -1.63 8.65
C PHE A 41 -12.42 -1.53 10.13
N LEU A 42 -13.65 -1.94 10.48
CA LEU A 42 -14.13 -1.95 11.86
C LEU A 42 -13.35 -2.93 12.74
N VAL A 43 -13.00 -4.09 12.19
CA VAL A 43 -12.14 -5.08 12.88
C VAL A 43 -10.75 -4.50 13.14
N ALA A 44 -10.16 -3.80 12.17
CA ALA A 44 -8.88 -3.12 12.36
C ALA A 44 -8.98 -2.02 13.44
N CYS A 45 -10.05 -1.22 13.45
CA CYS A 45 -10.30 -0.23 14.50
C CYS A 45 -10.42 -0.87 15.89
N LEU A 46 -11.16 -1.96 16.00
CA LEU A 46 -11.30 -2.70 17.26
C LEU A 46 -9.95 -3.27 17.71
N MET A 47 -9.19 -3.87 16.80
CA MET A 47 -7.87 -4.41 17.09
C MET A 47 -6.91 -3.32 17.59
N LEU A 48 -6.88 -2.15 16.93
CA LEU A 48 -6.09 -1.02 17.39
C LEU A 48 -6.52 -0.57 18.79
N ALA A 49 -7.81 -0.43 19.04
CA ALA A 49 -8.34 -0.02 20.35
C ALA A 49 -7.93 -1.01 21.46
N VAL A 50 -7.99 -2.31 21.21
CA VAL A 50 -7.56 -3.34 22.16
C VAL A 50 -6.05 -3.25 22.40
N LEU A 51 -5.24 -3.11 21.36
CA LEU A 51 -3.79 -2.99 21.50
C LEU A 51 -3.38 -1.74 22.26
N VAL A 52 -4.00 -0.60 21.97
CA VAL A 52 -3.77 0.67 22.71
C VAL A 52 -4.19 0.53 24.17
N ALA A 53 -5.30 -0.14 24.47
CA ALA A 53 -5.73 -0.42 25.85
C ALA A 53 -4.71 -1.30 26.60
N ILE A 54 -4.21 -2.36 25.95
CA ILE A 54 -3.14 -3.21 26.52
C ILE A 54 -1.87 -2.38 26.74
N TYR A 55 -1.45 -1.59 25.75
CA TYR A 55 -0.26 -0.74 25.85
C TYR A 55 -0.40 0.28 26.98
N GLY A 56 -1.57 0.93 27.11
CA GLY A 56 -1.89 1.87 28.20
C GLY A 56 -1.99 1.23 29.58
N SER A 57 -2.24 -0.10 29.69
CA SER A 57 -2.20 -0.80 30.97
C SER A 57 -0.79 -1.20 31.41
N LEU A 58 0.18 -1.20 30.48
CA LEU A 58 1.57 -1.61 30.73
C LEU A 58 2.52 -0.40 30.87
N ARG A 59 2.14 0.74 30.37
CA ARG A 59 2.98 1.97 30.36
C ARG A 59 2.14 3.20 30.67
N ASP A 60 2.62 4.00 31.62
CA ASP A 60 2.01 5.31 31.91
C ASP A 60 2.27 6.31 30.77
N GLY A 61 1.35 7.24 30.58
CA GLY A 61 1.51 8.34 29.63
C GLY A 61 1.16 8.04 28.17
N VAL A 62 0.64 6.84 27.84
CA VAL A 62 0.25 6.43 26.46
C VAL A 62 -0.77 7.37 25.82
N PHE A 63 -1.61 8.05 26.64
CA PHE A 63 -2.64 8.99 26.15
C PHE A 63 -2.19 10.46 26.18
N THR A 64 -0.89 10.72 26.30
CA THR A 64 -0.35 12.09 26.24
C THR A 64 -0.12 12.54 24.80
N LEU A 65 -0.07 13.87 24.59
CA LEU A 65 0.27 14.45 23.30
C LEU A 65 1.70 14.09 22.87
N GLU A 66 2.59 13.92 23.83
CA GLU A 66 3.98 13.51 23.60
C GLU A 66 4.05 12.11 23.00
N GLU A 67 3.35 11.13 23.59
CA GLU A 67 3.31 9.77 23.07
C GLU A 67 2.64 9.70 21.70
N LEU A 68 1.57 10.46 21.45
CA LEU A 68 0.97 10.58 20.12
C LEU A 68 1.98 11.06 19.08
N ASN A 69 2.81 12.06 19.43
CA ASN A 69 3.86 12.56 18.54
C ASN A 69 4.94 11.50 18.27
N LEU A 70 5.33 10.73 19.29
CA LEU A 70 6.31 9.64 19.17
C LEU A 70 5.76 8.49 18.30
N ASP A 71 4.54 8.06 18.54
CA ASP A 71 3.89 7.00 17.75
C ASP A 71 3.70 7.43 16.28
N ALA A 72 3.32 8.69 16.05
CA ALA A 72 3.23 9.25 14.70
C ALA A 72 4.60 9.27 14.02
N ALA A 73 5.66 9.62 14.73
CA ALA A 73 7.02 9.61 14.19
C ALA A 73 7.49 8.19 13.87
N ALA A 74 7.28 7.24 14.78
CA ALA A 74 7.65 5.83 14.59
C ALA A 74 6.90 5.15 13.42
N SER A 75 5.64 5.53 13.20
CA SER A 75 4.81 4.93 12.13
C SER A 75 5.01 5.59 10.76
N MET A 76 5.57 6.80 10.68
CA MET A 76 5.49 7.64 9.48
C MET A 76 6.19 7.04 8.26
N ALA A 77 7.39 6.49 8.41
CA ALA A 77 8.11 5.86 7.30
C ALA A 77 7.31 4.67 6.74
N LEU A 78 6.76 3.85 7.64
CA LEU A 78 5.88 2.75 7.25
C LEU A 78 4.59 3.25 6.57
N LEU A 79 3.99 4.32 7.07
CA LEU A 79 2.79 4.93 6.50
C LEU A 79 3.02 5.44 5.07
N LEU A 80 4.14 6.12 4.83
CA LEU A 80 4.51 6.59 3.49
C LEU A 80 4.69 5.40 2.54
N ALA A 81 5.48 4.39 2.93
CA ALA A 81 5.66 3.17 2.16
C ALA A 81 4.32 2.44 1.90
N ALA A 82 3.50 2.28 2.95
CA ALA A 82 2.18 1.63 2.87
C ALA A 82 1.16 2.44 2.06
N THR A 83 1.34 3.76 1.93
CA THR A 83 0.50 4.58 1.03
C THR A 83 0.76 4.21 -0.43
N GLY A 84 2.03 4.12 -0.83
CA GLY A 84 2.41 3.61 -2.14
C GLY A 84 1.84 2.20 -2.38
N GLN A 85 2.06 1.31 -1.42
CA GLN A 85 1.56 -0.07 -1.49
C GLN A 85 0.02 -0.15 -1.56
N THR A 86 -0.69 0.74 -0.86
CA THR A 86 -2.15 0.86 -0.93
C THR A 86 -2.64 1.12 -2.36
N ILE A 87 -1.99 2.05 -3.06
CA ILE A 87 -2.35 2.40 -4.43
C ILE A 87 -2.14 1.19 -5.36
N VAL A 88 -1.05 0.46 -5.17
CA VAL A 88 -0.73 -0.76 -5.95
C VAL A 88 -1.69 -1.90 -5.62
N LEU A 89 -2.00 -2.13 -4.35
CA LEU A 89 -2.97 -3.15 -3.94
C LEU A 89 -4.38 -2.84 -4.47
N LEU A 90 -4.81 -1.58 -4.48
CA LEU A 90 -6.09 -1.20 -5.08
C LEU A 90 -6.16 -1.53 -6.57
N ARG A 91 -5.02 -1.52 -7.27
CA ARG A 91 -4.90 -1.99 -8.67
C ARG A 91 -4.90 -3.53 -8.77
N GLY A 92 -4.65 -4.25 -7.70
CA GLY A 92 -4.52 -5.70 -7.65
C GLY A 92 -3.09 -6.20 -7.91
N GLY A 93 -2.08 -5.39 -7.60
CA GLY A 93 -0.66 -5.73 -7.67
C GLY A 93 0.01 -5.69 -6.31
N ILE A 94 1.29 -6.07 -6.27
CA ILE A 94 2.19 -5.91 -5.12
C ILE A 94 3.48 -5.28 -5.64
N ASP A 95 4.02 -4.31 -4.91
CA ASP A 95 5.27 -3.64 -5.27
C ASP A 95 6.36 -3.94 -4.21
N LEU A 96 7.31 -4.79 -4.57
CA LEU A 96 8.46 -5.08 -3.72
C LEU A 96 9.60 -4.07 -3.88
N SER A 97 9.59 -3.29 -4.98
CA SER A 97 10.63 -2.30 -5.25
C SER A 97 10.66 -1.15 -4.25
N ILE A 98 9.57 -0.98 -3.49
CA ILE A 98 9.47 -0.03 -2.36
C ILE A 98 10.69 -0.16 -1.44
N GLY A 99 11.05 -1.38 -1.02
CA GLY A 99 12.22 -1.59 -0.15
C GLY A 99 13.54 -1.15 -0.80
N GLY A 100 13.74 -1.48 -2.07
CA GLY A 100 14.93 -1.03 -2.80
C GLY A 100 15.01 0.48 -2.94
N MET A 101 13.87 1.14 -3.21
CA MET A 101 13.81 2.59 -3.33
C MET A 101 14.06 3.30 -1.99
N ILE A 102 13.55 2.74 -0.88
CA ILE A 102 13.84 3.25 0.46
C ILE A 102 15.34 3.15 0.75
N SER A 103 15.97 1.99 0.55
CA SER A 103 17.42 1.83 0.75
C SER A 103 18.21 2.79 -0.13
N LEU A 104 17.95 2.82 -1.43
CA LEU A 104 18.67 3.70 -2.36
C LEU A 104 18.47 5.18 -1.99
N GLY A 105 17.24 5.58 -1.65
CA GLY A 105 16.93 6.97 -1.29
C GLY A 105 17.66 7.43 -0.02
N THR A 106 17.76 6.59 1.02
CA THR A 106 18.52 6.91 2.25
C THR A 106 20.01 7.05 1.97
N VAL A 107 20.57 6.17 1.14
CA VAL A 107 21.97 6.18 0.74
C VAL A 107 22.32 7.41 -0.10
N ILE A 108 21.48 7.76 -1.09
CA ILE A 108 21.70 8.98 -1.89
C ILE A 108 21.64 10.21 -0.99
N ALA A 109 20.66 10.31 -0.09
CA ALA A 109 20.56 11.43 0.83
C ALA A 109 21.82 11.56 1.70
N ALA A 110 22.26 10.47 2.33
CA ALA A 110 23.41 10.47 3.25
C ALA A 110 24.76 10.71 2.58
N THR A 111 24.86 10.46 1.26
CA THR A 111 26.12 10.68 0.51
C THR A 111 26.14 11.98 -0.29
N GLN A 112 24.97 12.52 -0.64
CA GLN A 112 24.88 13.65 -1.58
C GLN A 112 24.39 14.96 -0.94
N PHE A 113 23.75 14.93 0.23
CA PHE A 113 23.21 16.18 0.84
C PHE A 113 24.30 17.15 1.29
N GLY A 114 25.48 16.61 1.70
CA GLY A 114 26.56 17.46 2.27
C GLY A 114 26.09 18.16 3.55
N ASP A 115 26.75 19.28 3.88
CA ASP A 115 26.51 20.00 5.15
C ASP A 115 25.59 21.23 4.99
N SER A 116 25.06 21.49 3.80
CA SER A 116 24.29 22.70 3.51
C SER A 116 22.95 22.43 2.82
N TRP A 117 21.99 23.37 3.00
CA TRP A 117 20.73 23.32 2.29
C TRP A 117 20.84 23.48 0.77
N THR A 118 21.86 24.19 0.32
CA THR A 118 22.09 24.39 -1.13
C THR A 118 22.42 23.08 -1.85
N THR A 119 23.10 22.17 -1.18
CA THR A 119 23.40 20.82 -1.68
C THR A 119 22.28 19.82 -1.39
N ALA A 120 21.64 19.91 -0.23
CA ALA A 120 20.60 18.97 0.18
C ALA A 120 19.30 19.12 -0.62
N LEU A 121 18.84 20.35 -0.88
CA LEU A 121 17.52 20.60 -1.48
C LEU A 121 17.38 20.04 -2.90
N PRO A 122 18.36 20.18 -3.83
CA PRO A 122 18.25 19.54 -5.14
C PRO A 122 18.09 18.01 -5.08
N TRP A 123 18.80 17.35 -4.16
CA TRP A 123 18.69 15.91 -3.97
C TRP A 123 17.41 15.49 -3.24
N ALA A 124 16.93 16.29 -2.31
CA ALA A 124 15.66 16.08 -1.66
C ALA A 124 14.47 16.11 -2.66
N ILE A 125 14.60 16.87 -3.76
CA ILE A 125 13.66 16.88 -4.87
C ILE A 125 13.95 15.73 -5.84
N ALA A 126 15.22 15.45 -6.15
CA ALA A 126 15.61 14.42 -7.10
C ALA A 126 15.23 13.01 -6.65
N ILE A 127 15.35 12.67 -5.36
CA ILE A 127 15.04 11.34 -4.82
C ILE A 127 13.58 10.94 -5.08
N PRO A 128 12.55 11.76 -4.78
CA PRO A 128 11.16 11.46 -5.15
C PRO A 128 10.92 11.36 -6.66
N VAL A 129 11.62 12.16 -7.46
CA VAL A 129 11.55 12.06 -8.93
C VAL A 129 12.16 10.75 -9.42
N ILE A 130 13.29 10.33 -8.89
CA ILE A 130 13.91 9.03 -9.18
C ILE A 130 12.93 7.90 -8.81
N GLY A 131 12.33 7.94 -7.62
CA GLY A 131 11.34 6.95 -7.20
C GLY A 131 10.14 6.89 -8.13
N LEU A 132 9.60 8.06 -8.54
CA LEU A 132 8.52 8.16 -9.52
C LEU A 132 8.92 7.48 -10.84
N LEU A 133 10.09 7.80 -11.41
CA LEU A 133 10.56 7.27 -12.68
C LEU A 133 10.81 5.75 -12.62
N VAL A 134 11.43 5.26 -11.55
CA VAL A 134 11.62 3.82 -11.32
C VAL A 134 10.28 3.11 -11.26
N GLY A 135 9.33 3.63 -10.50
CA GLY A 135 7.99 3.06 -10.44
C GLY A 135 7.26 3.11 -11.79
N MET A 136 7.36 4.22 -12.53
CA MET A 136 6.79 4.33 -13.89
C MET A 136 7.39 3.27 -14.83
N THR A 137 8.70 3.01 -14.73
CA THR A 137 9.37 1.96 -15.49
C THR A 137 8.81 0.58 -15.14
N ASN A 138 8.59 0.28 -13.84
CA ASN A 138 7.93 -0.96 -13.42
C ASN A 138 6.53 -1.07 -14.06
N GLY A 139 5.71 -0.03 -13.96
CA GLY A 139 4.37 -0.02 -14.54
C GLY A 139 4.36 -0.21 -16.06
N LEU A 140 5.36 0.36 -16.75
CA LEU A 140 5.53 0.22 -18.20
C LEU A 140 5.92 -1.22 -18.57
N LEU A 141 6.90 -1.81 -17.89
CA LEU A 141 7.33 -3.20 -18.11
C LEU A 141 6.19 -4.21 -17.86
N ILE A 142 5.45 -4.03 -16.77
CA ILE A 142 4.26 -4.85 -16.44
C ILE A 142 3.24 -4.79 -17.58
N SER A 143 2.98 -3.58 -18.11
CA SER A 143 1.94 -3.38 -19.12
C SER A 143 2.36 -3.85 -20.51
N LEU A 144 3.55 -3.49 -20.97
CA LEU A 144 4.02 -3.77 -22.33
C LEU A 144 4.41 -5.23 -22.51
N LEU A 145 5.10 -5.80 -21.52
CA LEU A 145 5.58 -7.18 -21.57
C LEU A 145 4.60 -8.16 -20.94
N ARG A 146 3.48 -7.68 -20.39
CA ARG A 146 2.46 -8.49 -19.69
C ARG A 146 3.04 -9.39 -18.61
N LEU A 147 4.06 -8.88 -17.91
CA LEU A 147 4.74 -9.59 -16.83
C LEU A 147 3.91 -9.52 -15.54
N GLN A 148 4.10 -10.53 -14.68
CA GLN A 148 3.51 -10.49 -13.35
C GLN A 148 4.16 -9.36 -12.52
N PRO A 149 3.37 -8.50 -11.87
CA PRO A 149 3.88 -7.38 -11.07
C PRO A 149 4.95 -7.78 -10.05
N PHE A 150 4.74 -8.88 -9.35
CA PHE A 150 5.66 -9.41 -8.36
C PHE A 150 7.07 -9.65 -8.92
N LEU A 151 7.18 -10.24 -10.12
CA LEU A 151 8.49 -10.55 -10.74
C LEU A 151 9.25 -9.29 -11.13
N VAL A 152 8.55 -8.32 -11.74
CA VAL A 152 9.16 -7.05 -12.16
C VAL A 152 9.65 -6.27 -10.94
N THR A 153 8.81 -6.12 -9.92
CA THR A 153 9.16 -5.32 -8.74
C THR A 153 10.21 -6.01 -7.86
N LEU A 154 10.25 -7.36 -7.83
CA LEU A 154 11.32 -8.12 -7.19
C LEU A 154 12.67 -7.90 -7.88
N ALA A 155 12.70 -7.94 -9.21
CA ALA A 155 13.91 -7.66 -9.98
C ALA A 155 14.40 -6.23 -9.74
N THR A 156 13.49 -5.26 -9.77
CA THR A 156 13.79 -3.85 -9.48
C THR A 156 14.29 -3.67 -8.05
N TRP A 157 13.67 -4.33 -7.06
CA TRP A 157 14.17 -4.33 -5.67
C TRP A 157 15.62 -4.80 -5.60
N SER A 158 15.94 -5.91 -6.27
CA SER A 158 17.33 -6.45 -6.28
C SER A 158 18.31 -5.47 -6.91
N ILE A 159 17.94 -4.82 -8.04
CA ILE A 159 18.77 -3.83 -8.71
C ILE A 159 19.02 -2.61 -7.82
N LEU A 160 17.94 -2.05 -7.21
CA LEU A 160 18.06 -0.87 -6.36
C LEU A 160 18.84 -1.15 -5.08
N SER A 161 18.64 -2.33 -4.47
CA SER A 161 19.40 -2.76 -3.29
C SER A 161 20.88 -2.96 -3.61
N GLY A 162 21.20 -3.56 -4.76
CA GLY A 162 22.56 -3.66 -5.24
C GLY A 162 23.20 -2.30 -5.50
N ALA A 163 22.48 -1.38 -6.13
CA ALA A 163 22.94 0.00 -6.35
C ALA A 163 23.18 0.74 -5.03
N ALA A 164 22.31 0.57 -4.02
CA ALA A 164 22.50 1.15 -2.70
C ALA A 164 23.80 0.65 -2.04
N LEU A 165 24.06 -0.66 -2.08
CA LEU A 165 25.31 -1.27 -1.55
C LEU A 165 26.55 -0.82 -2.30
N LEU A 166 26.47 -0.57 -3.62
CA LEU A 166 27.61 -0.04 -4.39
C LEU A 166 27.96 1.39 -4.01
N ILE A 167 26.96 2.23 -3.68
CA ILE A 167 27.16 3.62 -3.28
C ILE A 167 27.62 3.72 -1.81
N LEU A 168 27.01 2.96 -0.93
CA LEU A 168 27.29 2.95 0.51
C LEU A 168 27.26 1.50 1.02
N PRO A 169 28.40 0.80 1.17
CA PRO A 169 28.44 -0.62 1.53
C PRO A 169 27.96 -0.93 2.93
N THR A 170 28.03 0.04 3.85
CA THR A 170 27.63 -0.09 5.26
C THR A 170 26.83 1.14 5.66
N ASP A 171 26.07 1.02 6.75
CA ASP A 171 25.34 2.16 7.32
C ASP A 171 26.29 3.31 7.63
N GLY A 172 25.92 4.56 7.27
CA GLY A 172 26.77 5.70 7.46
C GLY A 172 26.36 6.92 6.63
N GLY A 173 27.37 7.76 6.31
CA GLY A 173 27.15 9.04 5.68
C GLY A 173 26.75 10.11 6.71
N THR A 174 26.53 11.33 6.24
CA THR A 174 26.20 12.49 7.08
C THR A 174 25.06 13.29 6.46
N LEU A 175 24.26 13.90 7.33
CA LEU A 175 23.13 14.73 6.92
C LEU A 175 23.22 16.08 7.64
N PRO A 176 22.81 17.18 6.99
CA PRO A 176 22.79 18.49 7.63
C PRO A 176 21.95 18.46 8.91
N GLN A 177 22.43 19.11 9.98
CA GLN A 177 21.67 19.22 11.24
C GLN A 177 20.27 19.83 11.02
N GLY A 178 20.16 20.81 10.12
CA GLY A 178 18.87 21.39 9.74
C GLY A 178 17.91 20.37 9.12
N TRP A 179 18.41 19.37 8.39
CA TRP A 179 17.60 18.28 7.83
C TRP A 179 17.00 17.40 8.94
N MET A 180 17.82 16.97 9.90
CA MET A 180 17.37 16.19 11.05
C MET A 180 16.39 16.99 11.93
N ALA A 181 16.62 18.29 12.06
CA ALA A 181 15.71 19.18 12.80
C ALA A 181 14.30 19.24 12.19
N LEU A 182 14.12 19.04 10.87
CA LEU A 182 12.80 18.97 10.25
C LEU A 182 11.98 17.77 10.76
N GLY A 183 12.63 16.62 10.95
CA GLY A 183 11.97 15.41 11.46
C GLY A 183 11.49 15.57 12.90
N ASN A 184 12.19 16.37 13.68
CA ASN A 184 11.92 16.62 15.11
C ASN A 184 11.19 17.98 15.34
N ALA A 185 10.86 18.70 14.26
CA ALA A 185 10.16 19.98 14.39
C ALA A 185 8.75 19.77 14.95
N SER A 186 8.32 20.72 15.79
CA SER A 186 6.95 20.77 16.28
C SER A 186 6.33 22.14 15.99
N PHE A 187 5.07 22.12 15.59
CA PHE A 187 4.27 23.32 15.37
C PHE A 187 2.91 23.15 16.06
N LEU A 188 2.50 24.12 16.87
CA LEU A 188 1.29 24.05 17.70
C LEU A 188 1.23 22.81 18.62
N GLY A 189 2.38 22.35 19.12
CA GLY A 189 2.48 21.16 19.98
C GLY A 189 2.40 19.81 19.23
N LEU A 190 2.19 19.83 17.91
CA LEU A 190 2.18 18.62 17.07
C LEU A 190 3.51 18.47 16.35
N SER A 191 4.04 17.23 16.30
CA SER A 191 5.26 16.91 15.56
C SER A 191 5.06 17.05 14.05
N SER A 192 6.16 17.23 13.32
CA SER A 192 6.16 17.20 11.84
C SER A 192 5.47 15.96 11.28
N SER A 193 5.60 14.82 11.95
CA SER A 193 4.98 13.55 11.57
C SER A 193 3.45 13.61 11.59
N VAL A 194 2.86 14.23 12.62
CA VAL A 194 1.41 14.42 12.69
C VAL A 194 0.93 15.34 11.57
N TRP A 195 1.68 16.39 11.22
CA TRP A 195 1.34 17.25 10.10
C TRP A 195 1.45 16.53 8.76
N ILE A 196 2.49 15.70 8.56
CA ILE A 196 2.62 14.87 7.36
C ILE A 196 1.44 13.87 7.28
N LEU A 197 1.03 13.27 8.40
CA LEU A 197 -0.13 12.38 8.45
C LEU A 197 -1.42 13.10 8.03
N LEU A 198 -1.65 14.32 8.51
CA LEU A 198 -2.81 15.13 8.12
C LEU A 198 -2.78 15.48 6.64
N ILE A 199 -1.62 15.90 6.11
CA ILE A 199 -1.43 16.18 4.68
C ILE A 199 -1.71 14.92 3.85
N LEU A 200 -1.20 13.77 4.27
CA LEU A 200 -1.40 12.50 3.60
C LEU A 200 -2.88 12.08 3.59
N PHE A 201 -3.57 12.31 4.70
CA PHE A 201 -5.01 12.03 4.81
C PHE A 201 -5.83 12.95 3.89
N VAL A 202 -5.55 14.25 3.86
CA VAL A 202 -6.20 15.22 2.96
C VAL A 202 -5.89 14.90 1.50
N PHE A 203 -4.62 14.58 1.18
CA PHE A 203 -4.23 14.09 -0.13
C PHE A 203 -5.07 12.89 -0.57
N TRP A 204 -5.29 11.92 0.33
CA TRP A 204 -6.08 10.75 0.02
C TRP A 204 -7.56 11.06 -0.24
N LEU A 205 -8.16 11.94 0.56
CA LEU A 205 -9.54 12.35 0.36
C LEU A 205 -9.75 13.00 -1.02
N TRP A 206 -8.79 13.79 -1.46
CA TRP A 206 -8.77 14.36 -2.80
C TRP A 206 -8.47 13.30 -3.87
N PHE A 207 -7.35 12.56 -3.73
CA PHE A 207 -6.89 11.56 -4.70
C PHE A 207 -7.94 10.50 -5.00
N SER A 208 -8.62 9.99 -3.98
CA SER A 208 -9.63 8.95 -4.12
C SER A 208 -10.83 9.35 -4.99
N LYS A 209 -11.06 10.65 -5.15
CA LYS A 209 -12.13 11.23 -5.98
C LYS A 209 -11.65 11.65 -7.37
N THR A 210 -10.35 11.68 -7.62
CA THR A 210 -9.80 12.00 -8.93
C THR A 210 -10.12 10.91 -9.96
N ARG A 211 -10.06 11.27 -11.26
CA ARG A 211 -10.20 10.28 -12.33
C ARG A 211 -9.21 9.13 -12.18
N LEU A 212 -7.96 9.44 -11.79
CA LEU A 212 -6.93 8.42 -11.59
C LEU A 212 -7.27 7.47 -10.43
N GLY A 213 -7.63 7.99 -9.26
CA GLY A 213 -8.01 7.18 -8.11
C GLY A 213 -9.21 6.27 -8.39
N VAL A 214 -10.21 6.79 -9.12
CA VAL A 214 -11.39 6.00 -9.53
C VAL A 214 -11.00 4.92 -10.54
N THR A 215 -10.18 5.25 -11.56
CA THR A 215 -9.77 4.26 -12.58
C THR A 215 -8.87 3.17 -12.02
N ILE A 216 -7.99 3.47 -11.05
CA ILE A 216 -7.18 2.46 -10.34
C ILE A 216 -8.09 1.45 -9.65
N ARG A 217 -9.09 1.90 -8.90
CA ARG A 217 -10.07 1.01 -8.24
C ARG A 217 -10.91 0.22 -9.23
N ALA A 218 -11.41 0.86 -10.28
CA ALA A 218 -12.19 0.22 -11.31
C ALA A 218 -11.41 -0.89 -12.01
N THR A 219 -10.14 -0.62 -12.37
CA THR A 219 -9.25 -1.57 -13.03
C THR A 219 -8.91 -2.73 -12.08
N GLY A 220 -8.68 -2.47 -10.78
CA GLY A 220 -8.45 -3.50 -9.79
C GLY A 220 -9.68 -4.37 -9.52
N SER A 221 -10.89 -3.81 -9.63
CA SER A 221 -12.12 -4.58 -9.47
C SER A 221 -12.40 -5.50 -10.67
N ASN A 222 -12.23 -4.99 -11.89
CA ASN A 222 -12.38 -5.75 -13.13
C ASN A 222 -11.66 -5.06 -14.29
N GLU A 223 -10.46 -5.54 -14.60
CA GLU A 223 -9.62 -4.98 -15.67
C GLU A 223 -10.29 -5.01 -17.03
N LYS A 224 -10.97 -6.12 -17.37
CA LYS A 224 -11.63 -6.28 -18.66
C LYS A 224 -12.78 -5.27 -18.84
N SER A 225 -13.59 -5.08 -17.80
CA SER A 225 -14.70 -4.11 -17.85
C SER A 225 -14.18 -2.67 -17.91
N ALA A 226 -13.09 -2.35 -17.17
CA ALA A 226 -12.45 -1.04 -17.23
C ALA A 226 -11.89 -0.75 -18.64
N PHE A 227 -11.22 -1.72 -19.25
CA PHE A 227 -10.71 -1.61 -20.63
C PHE A 227 -11.85 -1.37 -21.64
N LEU A 228 -12.93 -2.13 -21.56
CA LEU A 228 -14.10 -1.97 -22.44
C LEU A 228 -14.79 -0.60 -22.24
N SER A 229 -14.63 0.01 -21.08
CA SER A 229 -15.09 1.39 -20.78
C SER A 229 -14.12 2.48 -21.23
N GLY A 230 -13.07 2.13 -22.00
CA GLY A 230 -12.12 3.09 -22.57
C GLY A 230 -10.97 3.48 -21.65
N VAL A 231 -10.77 2.79 -20.51
CA VAL A 231 -9.65 3.04 -19.60
C VAL A 231 -8.34 2.49 -20.18
N SER A 232 -7.32 3.33 -20.29
CA SER A 232 -5.97 2.90 -20.67
C SER A 232 -5.30 2.16 -19.51
N ILE A 233 -5.23 0.83 -19.58
CA ILE A 233 -4.62 -0.02 -18.56
C ILE A 233 -3.14 0.30 -18.38
N THR A 234 -2.42 0.57 -19.48
CA THR A 234 -1.00 0.96 -19.43
C THR A 234 -0.80 2.25 -18.63
N PHE A 235 -1.60 3.29 -18.90
CA PHE A 235 -1.52 4.54 -18.14
C PHE A 235 -1.80 4.32 -16.65
N VAL A 236 -2.83 3.53 -16.32
CA VAL A 236 -3.18 3.21 -14.92
C VAL A 236 -2.03 2.50 -14.24
N ASN A 237 -1.39 1.50 -14.87
CA ASN A 237 -0.25 0.79 -14.29
C ASN A 237 0.95 1.73 -14.10
N VAL A 238 1.33 2.48 -15.12
CA VAL A 238 2.46 3.43 -15.06
C VAL A 238 2.25 4.45 -13.92
N ALA A 239 1.06 5.03 -13.82
CA ALA A 239 0.74 5.99 -12.76
C ALA A 239 0.71 5.33 -11.36
N THR A 240 0.17 4.12 -11.25
CA THR A 240 0.06 3.37 -9.99
C THR A 240 1.43 3.06 -9.40
N TYR A 241 2.31 2.44 -10.19
CA TYR A 241 3.67 2.10 -9.75
C TYR A 241 4.56 3.33 -9.62
N GLY A 242 4.38 4.36 -10.47
CA GLY A 242 5.04 5.65 -10.32
C GLY A 242 4.75 6.30 -8.98
N LEU A 243 3.47 6.37 -8.58
CA LEU A 243 3.09 6.89 -7.26
C LEU A 243 3.65 6.03 -6.13
N SER A 244 3.70 4.70 -6.28
CA SER A 244 4.32 3.81 -5.29
C SER A 244 5.79 4.15 -5.07
N GLY A 245 6.57 4.26 -6.15
CA GLY A 245 7.98 4.64 -6.07
C GLY A 245 8.19 6.04 -5.49
N PHE A 246 7.31 7.00 -5.82
CA PHE A 246 7.33 8.34 -5.23
C PHE A 246 7.15 8.30 -3.71
N PHE A 247 6.14 7.58 -3.20
CA PHE A 247 5.91 7.45 -1.76
C PHE A 247 7.02 6.66 -1.06
N ALA A 248 7.61 5.66 -1.70
CA ALA A 248 8.79 4.95 -1.18
C ALA A 248 9.98 5.90 -1.02
N ALA A 249 10.19 6.78 -1.97
CA ALA A 249 11.25 7.80 -1.91
C ALA A 249 10.98 8.85 -0.80
N LEU A 250 9.72 9.24 -0.60
CA LEU A 250 9.36 10.09 0.56
C LEU A 250 9.61 9.37 1.88
N ALA A 251 9.33 8.06 1.96
CA ALA A 251 9.66 7.26 3.14
C ALA A 251 11.17 7.25 3.43
N ALA A 252 12.00 7.13 2.38
CA ALA A 252 13.45 7.22 2.50
C ALA A 252 13.90 8.58 3.06
N LEU A 253 13.39 9.67 2.50
CA LEU A 253 13.70 11.02 2.99
C LEU A 253 13.27 11.23 4.43
N TYR A 254 12.08 10.76 4.80
CA TYR A 254 11.63 10.83 6.19
C TYR A 254 12.54 10.03 7.13
N LEU A 255 12.91 8.80 6.76
CA LEU A 255 13.83 7.97 7.55
C LEU A 255 15.15 8.68 7.83
N THR A 256 15.71 9.38 6.85
CA THR A 256 16.97 10.10 7.03
C THR A 256 16.87 11.25 8.03
N THR A 257 15.67 11.84 8.21
CA THR A 257 15.46 12.85 9.28
C THR A 257 15.49 12.24 10.68
N GLN A 258 15.16 10.94 10.80
CA GLN A 258 15.11 10.23 12.07
C GLN A 258 16.44 9.55 12.41
N THR A 259 17.11 8.96 11.42
CA THR A 259 18.34 8.16 11.63
C THR A 259 19.61 9.01 11.56
N GLY A 260 19.59 10.14 10.87
CA GLY A 260 20.78 10.97 10.59
C GLY A 260 21.83 10.26 9.72
N SER A 261 21.50 9.14 9.09
CA SER A 261 22.41 8.31 8.30
C SER A 261 21.68 7.61 7.17
N GLY A 262 22.41 7.10 6.19
CA GLY A 262 21.93 6.20 5.14
C GLY A 262 22.15 4.75 5.50
N SER A 263 21.23 3.87 5.09
CA SER A 263 21.36 2.42 5.26
C SER A 263 20.98 1.71 3.97
N PRO A 264 21.92 0.96 3.36
CA PRO A 264 21.65 0.24 2.11
C PRO A 264 20.72 -0.95 2.28
N THR A 265 20.43 -1.36 3.51
CA THR A 265 19.64 -2.56 3.80
C THR A 265 18.32 -2.30 4.52
N ILE A 266 18.09 -1.08 5.03
CA ILE A 266 16.92 -0.74 5.86
C ILE A 266 15.58 -0.95 5.14
N GLY A 267 15.55 -0.77 3.84
CA GLY A 267 14.31 -0.84 3.07
C GLY A 267 13.65 -2.22 3.05
N LYS A 268 14.42 -3.31 3.25
CA LYS A 268 13.87 -4.67 3.35
C LYS A 268 12.83 -4.79 4.47
N ASP A 269 13.00 -4.04 5.57
CA ASP A 269 12.16 -4.07 6.74
C ASP A 269 10.80 -3.37 6.52
N TYR A 270 10.62 -2.70 5.37
CA TYR A 270 9.37 -2.03 4.98
C TYR A 270 8.56 -2.78 3.92
N ILE A 271 9.13 -3.80 3.25
CA ILE A 271 8.46 -4.53 2.16
C ILE A 271 7.21 -5.22 2.68
N LEU A 272 7.37 -6.20 3.56
CA LEU A 272 6.24 -6.97 4.10
C LEU A 272 5.36 -6.14 5.05
N PRO A 273 5.90 -5.30 5.96
CA PRO A 273 5.06 -4.46 6.80
C PRO A 273 4.18 -3.47 6.05
N SER A 274 4.61 -2.92 4.90
CA SER A 274 3.75 -2.03 4.09
C SER A 274 2.54 -2.76 3.51
N VAL A 275 2.73 -4.01 3.04
CA VAL A 275 1.64 -4.87 2.61
C VAL A 275 0.74 -5.23 3.79
N ALA A 276 1.34 -5.64 4.93
CA ALA A 276 0.61 -6.03 6.12
C ALA A 276 -0.27 -4.89 6.66
N ALA A 277 0.28 -3.66 6.75
CA ALA A 277 -0.48 -2.48 7.18
C ALA A 277 -1.71 -2.24 6.31
N ALA A 278 -1.56 -2.35 4.98
CA ALA A 278 -2.66 -2.16 4.06
C ALA A 278 -3.73 -3.26 4.17
N VAL A 279 -3.31 -4.54 4.28
CA VAL A 279 -4.21 -5.69 4.35
C VAL A 279 -4.94 -5.75 5.70
N ILE A 280 -4.23 -5.54 6.82
CA ILE A 280 -4.83 -5.42 8.16
C ILE A 280 -5.86 -4.29 8.16
N GLY A 281 -5.55 -3.17 7.51
CA GLY A 281 -6.47 -2.04 7.32
C GLY A 281 -7.66 -2.30 6.41
N GLY A 282 -7.80 -3.52 5.86
CA GLY A 282 -8.95 -3.95 5.07
C GLY A 282 -8.84 -3.70 3.57
N ILE A 283 -7.64 -3.54 3.04
CA ILE A 283 -7.45 -3.52 1.58
C ILE A 283 -7.47 -4.96 1.05
N SER A 284 -8.25 -5.16 -0.01
CA SER A 284 -8.31 -6.45 -0.71
C SER A 284 -7.02 -6.68 -1.52
N LEU A 285 -6.40 -7.85 -1.36
CA LEU A 285 -5.27 -8.30 -2.17
C LEU A 285 -5.64 -8.52 -3.65
N PHE A 286 -6.94 -8.69 -3.92
CA PHE A 286 -7.46 -8.88 -5.27
C PHE A 286 -7.82 -7.57 -5.97
N GLY A 287 -7.61 -6.43 -5.29
CA GLY A 287 -7.84 -5.09 -5.82
C GLY A 287 -9.26 -4.55 -5.60
N GLY A 288 -9.45 -3.31 -6.00
CA GLY A 288 -10.74 -2.62 -6.09
C GLY A 288 -11.38 -2.15 -4.79
N ARG A 289 -10.99 -2.70 -3.62
CA ARG A 289 -11.64 -2.43 -2.33
C ARG A 289 -10.64 -1.99 -1.27
N GLY A 290 -11.10 -1.10 -0.39
CA GLY A 290 -10.31 -0.55 0.71
C GLY A 290 -9.90 0.90 0.51
N GLY A 291 -9.01 1.40 1.37
CA GLY A 291 -8.52 2.78 1.30
C GLY A 291 -7.51 3.12 2.38
N LEU A 292 -6.86 4.28 2.23
CA LEU A 292 -5.75 4.70 3.09
C LEU A 292 -6.13 4.83 4.57
N ALA A 293 -7.38 5.19 4.90
CA ALA A 293 -7.80 5.27 6.30
C ALA A 293 -7.59 3.94 7.04
N GLY A 294 -7.89 2.82 6.38
CA GLY A 294 -7.58 1.50 6.93
C GLY A 294 -6.08 1.24 7.03
N THR A 295 -5.30 1.59 6.01
CA THR A 295 -3.85 1.44 6.01
C THR A 295 -3.20 2.23 7.15
N ILE A 296 -3.69 3.44 7.43
CA ILE A 296 -3.22 4.24 8.58
C ILE A 296 -3.42 3.45 9.88
N ILE A 297 -4.62 2.89 10.10
CA ILE A 297 -4.92 2.07 11.27
C ILE A 297 -4.00 0.84 11.30
N GLY A 298 -3.80 0.15 10.18
CA GLY A 298 -2.93 -1.01 10.10
C GLY A 298 -1.46 -0.68 10.39
N ALA A 299 -0.97 0.48 9.96
CA ALA A 299 0.38 0.93 10.28
C ALA A 299 0.54 1.24 11.78
N PHE A 300 -0.43 1.92 12.40
CA PHE A 300 -0.42 2.13 13.84
C PHE A 300 -0.50 0.81 14.62
N ILE A 301 -1.28 -0.17 14.17
CA ILE A 301 -1.31 -1.51 14.77
C ILE A 301 0.10 -2.12 14.81
N LEU A 302 0.82 -2.09 13.67
CA LEU A 302 2.18 -2.65 13.61
C LEU A 302 3.16 -1.86 14.47
N THR A 303 3.02 -0.54 14.56
CA THR A 303 3.84 0.31 15.43
C THR A 303 3.59 0.00 16.92
N ILE A 304 2.33 -0.08 17.34
CA ILE A 304 1.98 -0.41 18.73
C ILE A 304 2.45 -1.84 19.10
N ILE A 305 2.39 -2.79 18.17
CA ILE A 305 2.96 -4.12 18.40
C ILE A 305 4.48 -4.03 18.64
N GLY A 306 5.20 -3.21 17.85
CA GLY A 306 6.62 -2.95 18.06
C GLY A 306 6.89 -2.33 19.45
N ASN A 307 6.10 -1.35 19.86
CA ASN A 307 6.21 -0.71 21.17
C ASN A 307 5.91 -1.70 22.31
N LEU A 308 4.92 -2.57 22.14
CA LEU A 308 4.60 -3.62 23.10
C LEU A 308 5.75 -4.63 23.27
N VAL A 309 6.38 -5.06 22.16
CA VAL A 309 7.56 -5.94 22.18
C VAL A 309 8.70 -5.29 22.97
N PHE A 310 8.90 -3.97 22.78
CA PHE A 310 9.91 -3.20 23.50
C PHE A 310 9.59 -3.09 25.01
N VAL A 311 8.36 -2.69 25.37
CA VAL A 311 7.94 -2.54 26.78
C VAL A 311 8.00 -3.87 27.55
N LEU A 312 7.65 -4.97 26.88
CA LEU A 312 7.74 -6.31 27.48
C LEU A 312 9.17 -6.87 27.53
N SER A 313 10.17 -6.07 27.11
CA SER A 313 11.58 -6.48 27.04
C SER A 313 11.80 -7.77 26.24
N VAL A 314 10.94 -8.03 25.27
CA VAL A 314 11.07 -9.14 24.33
C VAL A 314 12.05 -8.74 23.22
N SER A 315 12.87 -9.68 22.76
CA SER A 315 13.81 -9.41 21.67
C SER A 315 13.11 -8.86 20.43
N SER A 316 13.65 -7.80 19.82
CA SER A 316 13.13 -7.18 18.59
C SER A 316 13.06 -8.15 17.39
N TYR A 317 13.79 -9.27 17.45
CA TYR A 317 13.69 -10.36 16.45
C TYR A 317 12.30 -11.02 16.38
N TRP A 318 11.46 -10.86 17.40
CA TRP A 318 10.08 -11.33 17.38
C TRP A 318 9.17 -10.46 16.52
N GLN A 319 9.49 -9.19 16.32
CA GLN A 319 8.64 -8.27 15.57
C GLN A 319 8.38 -8.73 14.11
N PRO A 320 9.39 -9.16 13.32
CA PRO A 320 9.14 -9.72 11.99
C PRO A 320 8.31 -11.01 12.02
N ILE A 321 8.48 -11.85 13.04
CA ILE A 321 7.71 -13.10 13.20
C ILE A 321 6.24 -12.76 13.45
N VAL A 322 5.96 -11.87 14.40
CA VAL A 322 4.60 -11.44 14.74
C VAL A 322 3.94 -10.79 13.53
N SER A 323 4.64 -9.88 12.84
CA SER A 323 4.15 -9.23 11.62
C SER A 323 3.83 -10.23 10.50
N GLY A 324 4.68 -11.24 10.32
CA GLY A 324 4.46 -12.32 9.33
C GLY A 324 3.23 -13.18 9.67
N VAL A 325 3.06 -13.56 10.94
CA VAL A 325 1.89 -14.32 11.40
C VAL A 325 0.61 -13.51 11.22
N ILE A 326 0.62 -12.23 11.59
CA ILE A 326 -0.54 -11.35 11.44
C ILE A 326 -0.90 -11.21 9.96
N LEU A 327 0.09 -11.00 9.08
CA LEU A 327 -0.14 -10.94 7.64
C LEU A 327 -0.77 -12.25 7.12
N LEU A 328 -0.25 -13.41 7.53
CA LEU A 328 -0.79 -14.71 7.13
C LEU A 328 -2.26 -14.86 7.56
N VAL A 329 -2.57 -14.54 8.82
CA VAL A 329 -3.93 -14.59 9.35
C VAL A 329 -4.86 -13.63 8.61
N ALA A 330 -4.42 -12.40 8.34
CA ALA A 330 -5.19 -11.40 7.60
C ALA A 330 -5.49 -11.86 6.16
N VAL A 331 -4.49 -12.44 5.46
CA VAL A 331 -4.65 -13.00 4.11
C VAL A 331 -5.61 -14.19 4.10
N LEU A 332 -5.48 -15.10 5.06
CA LEU A 332 -6.38 -16.25 5.18
C LEU A 332 -7.82 -15.78 5.46
N ALA A 333 -8.02 -14.85 6.39
CA ALA A 333 -9.34 -14.31 6.72
C ALA A 333 -9.98 -13.62 5.51
N SER A 334 -9.25 -12.80 4.76
CA SER A 334 -9.74 -12.12 3.56
C SER A 334 -10.10 -13.14 2.46
N SER A 335 -9.28 -14.17 2.24
CA SER A 335 -9.54 -15.19 1.24
C SER A 335 -10.77 -16.05 1.57
N LEU A 336 -10.97 -16.38 2.85
CA LEU A 336 -12.16 -17.12 3.32
C LEU A 336 -13.43 -16.29 3.20
N ALA A 337 -13.37 -15.00 3.55
CA ALA A 337 -14.50 -14.08 3.41
C ALA A 337 -14.94 -13.95 1.94
N GLU A 338 -14.01 -13.84 0.99
CA GLU A 338 -14.34 -13.80 -0.43
C GLU A 338 -14.92 -15.11 -0.97
N ARG A 339 -14.40 -16.26 -0.52
CA ARG A 339 -14.98 -17.58 -0.89
C ARG A 339 -16.41 -17.72 -0.40
N SER A 340 -16.70 -17.27 0.83
CA SER A 340 -18.06 -17.28 1.41
C SER A 340 -19.00 -16.40 0.60
N ALA A 341 -18.56 -15.18 0.25
CA ALA A 341 -19.36 -14.24 -0.54
C ALA A 341 -19.68 -14.77 -1.95
N ARG A 342 -18.77 -15.48 -2.61
CA ARG A 342 -18.99 -16.11 -3.92
C ARG A 342 -20.00 -17.26 -3.83
N ARG A 343 -19.97 -18.08 -2.76
CA ARG A 343 -20.91 -19.20 -2.56
C ARG A 343 -22.34 -18.73 -2.25
N SER A 344 -22.54 -17.52 -1.75
CA SER A 344 -23.87 -16.98 -1.49
C SER A 344 -24.58 -16.42 -2.73
N VAL A 345 -23.88 -16.29 -3.86
CA VAL A 345 -24.38 -15.75 -5.15
C VAL A 345 -24.71 -16.88 -6.15
N THR A 346 -24.18 -18.08 -5.93
CA THR A 346 -24.53 -19.31 -6.69
C THR A 346 -25.62 -20.09 -5.98
#